data_ca92f8593eb86900918628fd3881e2ab
#
_entry.id   ca92f8593eb86900918628fd3881e2ab
#
_cell.length_a   1.000
_cell.length_b   1.000
_cell.length_c   1.000
_cell.angle_alpha   90.00
_cell.angle_beta   90.00
_cell.angle_gamma   90.00
#
_symmetry.space_group_name_H-M   'P 1'
#
loop_
_entity.id
_entity.type
_entity.pdbx_description
1 polymer ?
#
loop_
_entity_poly.entity_id
_entity_poly.type
_entity_poly.pdbx_seq_one_letter_code
_entity_poly.pdbx_strand_id
1 'polypeptide(L)'
;MDFRTKLGITLAIALMALAGLLLNISKETFSAKAQFVKTFPVMGTIGEFVWYDNISEENFIQGAKAAEQVYNKVIQVCNIYDNNSELSLLNKRAFKEEIVCSQLLWDILQEARFAYKFSDGAFDISVKPLMDFW
;
A
#
# COMPACT_ATOMS: atom_id res chain seq x y z
N MET A 1 30.53 28.89 44.91
CA MET A 1 29.61 28.70 43.76
C MET A 1 28.26 29.27 44.20
N ASP A 2 27.82 30.32 43.55
CA ASP A 2 26.65 31.11 43.92
C ASP A 2 25.35 30.28 43.73
N PHE A 3 24.32 30.56 44.55
CA PHE A 3 23.01 29.87 44.53
C PHE A 3 22.39 29.85 43.12
N ARG A 4 22.55 30.94 42.36
CA ARG A 4 22.06 31.06 40.98
C ARG A 4 22.74 30.10 40.01
N THR A 5 24.06 29.86 40.17
CA THR A 5 24.81 28.90 39.34
C THR A 5 24.42 27.46 39.65
N LYS A 6 24.19 27.13 40.93
CA LYS A 6 23.70 25.78 41.29
C LYS A 6 22.31 25.50 40.74
N LEU A 7 21.41 26.45 40.84
CA LEU A 7 20.06 26.34 40.30
C LEU A 7 20.05 26.18 38.76
N GLY A 8 20.91 26.91 38.05
CA GLY A 8 21.06 26.80 36.59
C GLY A 8 21.58 25.44 36.15
N ILE A 9 22.55 24.86 36.85
CA ILE A 9 23.13 23.54 36.56
C ILE A 9 22.08 22.43 36.80
N THR A 10 21.34 22.49 37.91
CA THR A 10 20.30 21.49 38.19
C THR A 10 19.17 21.55 37.18
N LEU A 11 18.75 22.72 36.73
CA LEU A 11 17.72 22.88 35.68
C LEU A 11 18.20 22.32 34.34
N ALA A 12 19.45 22.56 33.96
CA ALA A 12 20.03 22.05 32.70
C ALA A 12 20.12 20.52 32.70
N ILE A 13 20.50 19.90 33.83
CA ILE A 13 20.56 18.45 33.99
C ILE A 13 19.14 17.84 33.90
N ALA A 14 18.16 18.46 34.56
CA ALA A 14 16.77 18.02 34.49
C ALA A 14 16.17 18.08 33.03
N LEU A 15 16.48 19.17 32.29
CA LEU A 15 16.09 19.32 30.92
C LEU A 15 16.75 18.27 30.00
N MET A 16 18.03 17.98 30.20
CA MET A 16 18.73 16.93 29.44
C MET A 16 18.17 15.53 29.74
N ALA A 17 17.86 15.24 31.01
CA ALA A 17 17.24 13.98 31.40
C ALA A 17 15.83 13.83 30.77
N LEU A 18 15.02 14.91 30.76
CA LEU A 18 13.70 14.91 30.15
C LEU A 18 13.78 14.73 28.62
N ALA A 19 14.72 15.41 27.96
CA ALA A 19 14.95 15.25 26.52
C ALA A 19 15.41 13.82 26.17
N GLY A 20 16.31 13.23 27.01
CA GLY A 20 16.72 11.83 26.85
C GLY A 20 15.56 10.84 27.00
N LEU A 21 14.65 11.09 27.95
CA LEU A 21 13.45 10.28 28.17
C LEU A 21 12.49 10.38 26.98
N LEU A 22 12.26 11.59 26.45
CA LEU A 22 11.41 11.82 25.29
C LEU A 22 11.97 11.17 24.03
N LEU A 23 13.29 11.22 23.83
CA LEU A 23 13.97 10.56 22.70
C LEU A 23 13.90 9.02 22.80
N ASN A 24 13.92 8.49 24.02
CA ASN A 24 13.80 7.04 24.23
C ASN A 24 12.37 6.56 23.99
N ILE A 25 11.35 7.32 24.41
CA ILE A 25 9.95 7.04 24.12
C ILE A 25 9.70 7.08 22.60
N SER A 26 10.29 8.04 21.87
CA SER A 26 10.12 8.11 20.41
C SER A 26 10.83 6.97 19.67
N LYS A 27 11.90 6.40 20.22
CA LYS A 27 12.57 5.22 19.63
C LYS A 27 11.76 3.94 19.79
N GLU A 28 11.08 3.76 20.92
CA GLU A 28 10.24 2.57 21.14
C GLU A 28 8.98 2.57 20.28
N THR A 29 8.42 3.76 20.00
CA THR A 29 7.22 3.89 19.15
C THR A 29 7.50 3.69 17.66
N PHE A 30 8.76 3.74 17.20
CA PHE A 30 9.11 3.65 15.78
C PHE A 30 9.60 2.26 15.32
N SER A 31 9.74 1.29 16.23
CA SER A 31 10.18 -0.07 15.91
C SER A 31 9.04 -1.08 16.13
N ALA A 32 7.90 -0.86 15.46
CA ALA A 32 6.89 -1.90 15.41
C ALA A 32 7.44 -3.07 14.60
N LYS A 33 7.85 -4.14 15.29
CA LYS A 33 8.29 -5.38 14.65
C LYS A 33 7.05 -6.08 14.07
N ALA A 34 7.12 -6.46 12.79
CA ALA A 34 6.08 -7.27 12.18
C ALA A 34 5.87 -8.55 13.00
N GLN A 35 4.62 -8.79 13.43
CA GLN A 35 4.28 -9.95 14.23
C GLN A 35 3.94 -11.16 13.36
N PHE A 36 3.20 -10.91 12.28
CA PHE A 36 2.83 -11.91 11.29
C PHE A 36 3.06 -11.39 9.88
N VAL A 37 3.52 -12.28 9.01
CA VAL A 37 3.71 -11.99 7.58
C VAL A 37 3.19 -13.19 6.78
N LYS A 38 2.36 -12.93 5.78
CA LYS A 38 1.94 -13.92 4.78
C LYS A 38 2.22 -13.39 3.39
N THR A 39 2.92 -14.17 2.58
CA THR A 39 3.20 -13.88 1.18
C THR A 39 2.29 -14.68 0.27
N PHE A 40 1.96 -14.11 -0.89
CA PHE A 40 1.16 -14.77 -1.94
C PHE A 40 1.55 -14.23 -3.32
N PRO A 41 1.45 -15.05 -4.39
CA PRO A 41 1.75 -14.58 -5.74
C PRO A 41 0.66 -13.62 -6.23
N VAL A 42 1.07 -12.49 -6.84
CA VAL A 42 0.18 -11.48 -7.40
C VAL A 42 0.73 -10.97 -8.73
N MET A 43 0.03 -11.20 -9.85
CA MET A 43 0.30 -10.63 -11.17
C MET A 43 1.78 -10.63 -11.57
N GLY A 44 2.46 -11.77 -11.38
CA GLY A 44 3.90 -11.94 -11.72
C GLY A 44 4.88 -11.40 -10.67
N THR A 45 4.40 -10.96 -9.52
CA THR A 45 5.20 -10.54 -8.37
C THR A 45 4.73 -11.22 -7.07
N ILE A 46 5.26 -10.81 -5.94
CA ILE A 46 4.89 -11.31 -4.61
C ILE A 46 4.19 -10.17 -3.85
N GLY A 47 2.99 -10.45 -3.36
CA GLY A 47 2.29 -9.62 -2.40
C GLY A 47 2.59 -10.08 -0.97
N GLU A 48 2.60 -9.13 -0.03
CA GLU A 48 2.77 -9.41 1.39
C GLU A 48 1.62 -8.80 2.18
N PHE A 49 1.05 -9.58 3.09
CA PHE A 49 0.14 -9.13 4.12
C PHE A 49 0.89 -9.12 5.45
N VAL A 50 1.08 -7.93 6.03
CA VAL A 50 1.91 -7.73 7.22
C VAL A 50 1.06 -7.13 8.33
N TRP A 51 1.18 -7.69 9.53
CA TRP A 51 0.51 -7.17 10.72
C TRP A 51 1.53 -6.83 11.82
N TYR A 52 1.40 -5.65 12.41
CA TYR A 52 2.37 -5.10 13.37
C TYR A 52 1.87 -5.06 14.81
N ASP A 53 0.59 -5.38 15.04
CA ASP A 53 -0.04 -5.26 16.36
C ASP A 53 -0.36 -6.62 16.98
N ASN A 54 -0.81 -6.63 18.24
CA ASN A 54 -1.26 -7.83 18.91
C ASN A 54 -2.58 -8.34 18.30
N ILE A 55 -2.50 -9.45 17.62
CA ILE A 55 -3.63 -10.15 17.00
C ILE A 55 -3.44 -11.65 17.23
N SER A 56 -4.54 -12.40 17.34
CA SER A 56 -4.46 -13.85 17.34
C SER A 56 -4.07 -14.37 15.96
N GLU A 57 -3.35 -15.48 15.90
CA GLU A 57 -2.95 -16.13 14.65
C GLU A 57 -4.18 -16.45 13.77
N GLU A 58 -5.27 -16.89 14.39
CA GLU A 58 -6.53 -17.17 13.68
C GLU A 58 -7.09 -15.94 12.98
N ASN A 59 -7.16 -14.78 13.65
CA ASN A 59 -7.64 -13.54 13.06
C ASN A 59 -6.70 -13.04 11.95
N PHE A 60 -5.39 -13.21 12.12
CA PHE A 60 -4.42 -12.91 11.07
C PHE A 60 -4.65 -13.76 9.81
N ILE A 61 -4.83 -15.08 9.98
CA ILE A 61 -5.08 -15.98 8.85
C ILE A 61 -6.38 -15.62 8.13
N GLN A 62 -7.44 -15.31 8.87
CA GLN A 62 -8.71 -14.87 8.28
C GLN A 62 -8.56 -13.56 7.51
N GLY A 63 -7.87 -12.56 8.06
CA GLY A 63 -7.59 -11.28 7.40
C GLY A 63 -6.76 -11.46 6.13
N ALA A 64 -5.69 -12.26 6.21
CA ALA A 64 -4.84 -12.56 5.06
C ALA A 64 -5.60 -13.29 3.95
N LYS A 65 -6.49 -14.24 4.30
CA LYS A 65 -7.36 -14.92 3.33
C LYS A 65 -8.36 -13.96 2.68
N ALA A 66 -8.94 -13.05 3.44
CA ALA A 66 -9.84 -12.03 2.89
C ALA A 66 -9.12 -11.10 1.92
N ALA A 67 -7.90 -10.65 2.26
CA ALA A 67 -7.06 -9.85 1.37
C ALA A 67 -6.73 -10.60 0.07
N GLU A 68 -6.33 -11.86 0.16
CA GLU A 68 -6.04 -12.72 -1.00
C GLU A 68 -7.27 -12.88 -1.92
N GLN A 69 -8.47 -13.02 -1.34
CA GLN A 69 -9.71 -13.09 -2.13
C GLN A 69 -9.99 -11.80 -2.90
N VAL A 70 -9.73 -10.63 -2.31
CA VAL A 70 -9.86 -9.34 -3.00
C VAL A 70 -8.87 -9.24 -4.15
N TYR A 71 -7.60 -9.58 -3.93
CA TYR A 71 -6.59 -9.63 -4.98
C TYR A 71 -6.98 -10.55 -6.13
N ASN A 72 -7.45 -11.75 -5.82
CA ASN A 72 -7.88 -12.71 -6.85
C ASN A 72 -9.03 -12.16 -7.71
N LYS A 73 -9.98 -11.42 -7.13
CA LYS A 73 -11.03 -10.74 -7.91
C LYS A 73 -10.45 -9.69 -8.86
N VAL A 74 -9.52 -8.86 -8.37
CA VAL A 74 -8.84 -7.85 -9.20
C VAL A 74 -8.05 -8.52 -10.33
N ILE A 75 -7.33 -9.60 -10.04
CA ILE A 75 -6.57 -10.37 -11.05
C ILE A 75 -7.50 -10.91 -12.14
N GLN A 76 -8.63 -11.53 -11.77
CA GLN A 76 -9.60 -12.06 -12.73
C GLN A 76 -10.14 -10.99 -13.66
N VAL A 77 -10.34 -9.77 -13.17
CA VAL A 77 -10.86 -8.64 -13.95
C VAL A 77 -9.77 -7.97 -14.79
N CYS A 78 -8.58 -7.76 -14.22
CA CYS A 78 -7.56 -6.86 -14.78
C CYS A 78 -6.33 -7.55 -15.38
N ASN A 79 -6.25 -8.88 -15.40
CA ASN A 79 -5.09 -9.58 -15.94
C ASN A 79 -5.04 -9.50 -17.47
N ILE A 80 -4.20 -8.62 -18.01
CA ILE A 80 -4.03 -8.44 -19.48
C ILE A 80 -3.41 -9.65 -20.19
N TYR A 81 -2.81 -10.59 -19.46
CA TYR A 81 -2.24 -11.83 -19.99
C TYR A 81 -3.26 -12.98 -20.06
N ASP A 82 -4.39 -12.83 -19.37
CA ASP A 82 -5.54 -13.74 -19.52
C ASP A 82 -6.49 -13.22 -20.58
N ASN A 83 -6.60 -13.94 -21.68
CA ASN A 83 -7.48 -13.59 -22.79
C ASN A 83 -8.98 -13.52 -22.43
N ASN A 84 -9.37 -14.14 -21.33
CA ASN A 84 -10.75 -14.18 -20.83
C ASN A 84 -11.00 -13.13 -19.74
N SER A 85 -9.99 -12.39 -19.28
CA SER A 85 -10.20 -11.30 -18.32
C SER A 85 -11.07 -10.21 -18.93
N GLU A 86 -11.82 -9.52 -18.10
CA GLU A 86 -12.73 -8.46 -18.55
C GLU A 86 -11.95 -7.31 -19.22
N LEU A 87 -10.78 -6.93 -18.68
CA LEU A 87 -9.92 -5.92 -19.27
C LEU A 87 -9.38 -6.35 -20.65
N SER A 88 -9.02 -7.63 -20.82
CA SER A 88 -8.57 -8.15 -22.12
C SER A 88 -9.69 -8.13 -23.16
N LEU A 89 -10.92 -8.45 -22.75
CA LEU A 89 -12.11 -8.37 -23.62
C LEU A 89 -12.41 -6.91 -23.96
N LEU A 90 -12.34 -5.99 -23.01
CA LEU A 90 -12.48 -4.55 -23.24
C LEU A 90 -11.47 -4.07 -24.29
N ASN A 91 -10.19 -4.38 -24.11
CA ASN A 91 -9.12 -3.97 -25.03
C ASN A 91 -9.30 -4.52 -26.45
N LYS A 92 -9.90 -5.71 -26.60
CA LYS A 92 -10.14 -6.33 -27.92
C LYS A 92 -11.37 -5.79 -28.64
N ARG A 93 -12.37 -5.29 -27.92
CA ARG A 93 -13.71 -5.04 -28.49
C ARG A 93 -14.14 -3.59 -28.41
N ALA A 94 -13.66 -2.78 -27.47
CA ALA A 94 -14.15 -1.42 -27.21
C ALA A 94 -13.99 -0.45 -28.40
N PHE A 95 -13.09 -0.74 -29.34
CA PHE A 95 -12.95 0.07 -30.56
C PHE A 95 -14.03 -0.22 -31.63
N LYS A 96 -14.80 -1.30 -31.46
CA LYS A 96 -15.85 -1.70 -32.40
C LYS A 96 -17.26 -1.51 -31.84
N GLU A 97 -17.42 -1.62 -30.53
CA GLU A 97 -18.71 -1.65 -29.88
C GLU A 97 -18.64 -1.09 -28.45
N GLU A 98 -19.76 -0.64 -27.94
CA GLU A 98 -19.90 -0.30 -26.52
C GLU A 98 -19.87 -1.57 -25.68
N ILE A 99 -19.11 -1.54 -24.57
CA ILE A 99 -18.97 -2.68 -23.66
C ILE A 99 -19.46 -2.26 -22.28
N VAL A 100 -20.39 -3.03 -21.73
CA VAL A 100 -20.78 -2.91 -20.33
C VAL A 100 -19.74 -3.65 -19.49
N CYS A 101 -19.02 -2.93 -18.65
CA CYS A 101 -18.05 -3.51 -17.74
C CYS A 101 -18.61 -3.68 -16.32
N SER A 102 -17.96 -4.55 -15.53
CA SER A 102 -18.28 -4.71 -14.11
C SER A 102 -18.03 -3.41 -13.34
N GLN A 103 -18.71 -3.24 -12.21
CA GLN A 103 -18.47 -2.09 -11.33
C GLN A 103 -16.99 -2.02 -10.90
N LEU A 104 -16.36 -3.16 -10.61
CA LEU A 104 -14.95 -3.22 -10.23
C LEU A 104 -14.04 -2.66 -11.32
N LEU A 105 -14.23 -3.08 -12.58
CA LEU A 105 -13.42 -2.56 -13.69
C LEU A 105 -13.70 -1.07 -13.91
N TRP A 106 -14.95 -0.66 -13.83
CA TRP A 106 -15.33 0.74 -13.95
C TRP A 106 -14.64 1.63 -12.92
N ASP A 107 -14.67 1.22 -11.64
CA ASP A 107 -14.03 1.97 -10.55
C ASP A 107 -12.52 2.08 -10.77
N ILE A 108 -11.85 0.99 -11.17
CA ILE A 108 -10.42 1.00 -11.50
C ILE A 108 -10.12 1.96 -12.65
N LEU A 109 -10.94 1.99 -13.71
CA LEU A 109 -10.76 2.91 -14.82
C LEU A 109 -10.99 4.38 -14.42
N GLN A 110 -11.92 4.66 -13.50
CA GLN A 110 -12.11 6.01 -12.97
C GLN A 110 -10.91 6.47 -12.12
N GLU A 111 -10.37 5.60 -11.27
CA GLU A 111 -9.17 5.91 -10.49
C GLU A 111 -7.94 6.13 -11.40
N ALA A 112 -7.78 5.31 -12.44
CA ALA A 112 -6.73 5.50 -13.43
C ALA A 112 -6.87 6.84 -14.17
N ARG A 113 -8.09 7.23 -14.54
CA ARG A 113 -8.38 8.55 -15.14
C ARG A 113 -8.09 9.70 -14.19
N PHE A 114 -8.40 9.54 -12.91
CA PHE A 114 -8.05 10.52 -11.88
C PHE A 114 -6.52 10.66 -11.77
N ALA A 115 -5.80 9.54 -11.66
CA ALA A 115 -4.33 9.52 -11.58
C ALA A 115 -3.67 10.16 -12.81
N TYR A 116 -4.18 9.91 -14.02
CA TYR A 116 -3.74 10.56 -15.25
C TYR A 116 -3.85 12.09 -15.15
N LYS A 117 -5.02 12.59 -14.74
CA LYS A 117 -5.24 14.04 -14.60
C LYS A 117 -4.40 14.64 -13.48
N PHE A 118 -4.30 13.97 -12.35
CA PHE A 118 -3.54 14.45 -11.19
C PHE A 118 -2.04 14.54 -11.47
N SER A 119 -1.50 13.63 -12.29
CA SER A 119 -0.08 13.57 -12.67
C SER A 119 0.27 14.38 -13.92
N ASP A 120 -0.68 15.15 -14.47
CA ASP A 120 -0.52 15.89 -15.74
C ASP A 120 -0.04 14.97 -16.89
N GLY A 121 -0.60 13.74 -16.95
CA GLY A 121 -0.32 12.75 -17.98
C GLY A 121 0.92 11.89 -17.73
N ALA A 122 1.65 12.07 -16.63
CA ALA A 122 2.80 11.23 -16.30
C ALA A 122 2.41 9.78 -15.99
N PHE A 123 1.21 9.56 -15.45
CA PHE A 123 0.60 8.24 -15.31
C PHE A 123 -0.40 8.02 -16.45
N ASP A 124 -0.13 7.02 -17.29
CA ASP A 124 -1.01 6.67 -18.42
C ASP A 124 -1.15 5.14 -18.55
N ILE A 125 -2.36 4.62 -18.38
CA ILE A 125 -2.64 3.20 -18.52
C ILE A 125 -2.69 2.71 -19.98
N SER A 126 -2.67 3.61 -20.96
CA SER A 126 -2.64 3.26 -22.39
C SER A 126 -1.25 2.91 -22.92
N VAL A 127 -0.25 2.81 -22.04
CA VAL A 127 1.16 2.55 -22.36
C VAL A 127 1.44 1.14 -22.93
N LYS A 128 0.51 0.18 -22.80
CA LYS A 128 0.74 -1.22 -23.21
C LYS A 128 1.29 -1.39 -24.64
N PRO A 129 0.78 -0.71 -25.68
CA PRO A 129 1.35 -0.85 -27.02
C PRO A 129 2.84 -0.47 -27.12
N LEU A 130 3.31 0.48 -26.28
CA LEU A 130 4.71 0.83 -26.17
C LEU A 130 5.51 -0.26 -25.45
N MET A 131 4.93 -0.88 -24.42
CA MET A 131 5.59 -1.98 -23.69
C MET A 131 5.74 -3.25 -24.55
N ASP A 132 4.84 -3.47 -25.51
CA ASP A 132 4.92 -4.62 -26.42
C ASP A 132 6.04 -4.45 -27.47
N PHE A 133 6.64 -3.25 -27.60
CA PHE A 133 7.75 -2.93 -28.48
C PHE A 133 9.13 -3.20 -27.86
N TRP A 134 9.22 -3.33 -26.54
CA TRP A 134 10.46 -3.57 -25.78
C TRP A 134 10.54 -5.01 -25.29
#